data_05bd3b0db142bf54a476e56972d25232
#
_entry.id   05bd3b0db142bf54a476e56972d25232
#
_cell.length_a   1.000
_cell.length_b   1.000
_cell.length_c   1.000
_cell.angle_alpha   90.00
_cell.angle_beta   90.00
_cell.angle_gamma   90.00
#
_symmetry.space_group_name_H-M   'P 1'
#
loop_
_entity.id
_entity.type
_entity.pdbx_description
1 polymer ?
#
loop_
_entity_poly.entity_id
_entity_poly.type
_entity_poly.pdbx_seq_one_letter_code
_entity_poly.pdbx_strand_id
1 'polypeptide(L)'
;LCCSIAALKELKGQVWETIKFICRCGLGMAFNIWLCMAITGYSTVLNAAIFLFSFRAVTMLSYIHINIFQHIGLPMYTLKDRPRKIYQMSTGVLNLNSNVLHDWLFGHTLFYCHIEHHLFPTLSDNMVLKIRPLVKQFMLDHDLLYHERPYMERLWHFVEKYDELMVKAPPFTHFVGLQ
;
A
#
# COMPACT_ATOMS: atom_id res chain seq x y z
N LEU A 1 -3.69 5.22 -11.84
CA LEU A 1 -4.47 4.82 -13.02
C LEU A 1 -5.53 3.77 -12.67
N CYS A 2 -5.18 2.65 -12.01
CA CYS A 2 -6.17 1.61 -11.65
C CYS A 2 -7.28 2.13 -10.75
N CYS A 3 -6.95 2.91 -9.70
CA CYS A 3 -7.94 3.51 -8.82
C CYS A 3 -8.86 4.50 -9.56
N SER A 4 -8.34 5.23 -10.54
CA SER A 4 -9.14 6.16 -11.35
C SER A 4 -10.12 5.43 -12.29
N ILE A 5 -9.71 4.29 -12.84
CA ILE A 5 -10.60 3.45 -13.68
C ILE A 5 -11.69 2.79 -12.83
N ALA A 6 -11.35 2.31 -11.62
CA ALA A 6 -12.33 1.77 -10.70
C ALA A 6 -13.37 2.82 -10.29
N ALA A 7 -12.91 4.03 -9.92
CA ALA A 7 -13.79 5.14 -9.58
C ALA A 7 -14.72 5.53 -10.75
N LEU A 8 -14.22 5.54 -11.98
CA LEU A 8 -15.05 5.79 -13.16
C LEU A 8 -16.11 4.72 -13.41
N LYS A 9 -15.83 3.46 -13.05
CA LYS A 9 -16.82 2.38 -13.15
C LYS A 9 -17.95 2.53 -12.11
N GLU A 10 -17.60 2.94 -10.90
CA GLU A 10 -18.60 3.21 -9.84
C GLU A 10 -19.47 4.44 -10.14
N LEU A 11 -18.94 5.42 -10.86
CA LEU A 11 -19.65 6.62 -11.30
C LEU A 11 -20.52 6.41 -12.56
N LYS A 12 -20.64 5.17 -13.05
CA LYS A 12 -21.43 4.86 -14.25
C LYS A 12 -22.88 5.26 -14.05
N GLY A 13 -23.35 6.19 -14.90
CA GLY A 13 -24.70 6.77 -14.81
C GLY A 13 -24.79 8.09 -14.05
N GLN A 14 -23.72 8.51 -13.36
CA GLN A 14 -23.66 9.79 -12.64
C GLN A 14 -22.80 10.80 -13.41
N VAL A 15 -23.33 11.31 -14.53
CA VAL A 15 -22.58 12.17 -15.46
C VAL A 15 -21.94 13.36 -14.77
N TRP A 16 -22.67 14.04 -13.86
CA TRP A 16 -22.17 15.23 -13.17
C TRP A 16 -21.00 14.93 -12.21
N GLU A 17 -21.07 13.84 -11.46
CA GLU A 17 -19.97 13.40 -10.58
C GLU A 17 -18.76 12.95 -11.39
N THR A 18 -18.98 12.30 -12.53
CA THR A 18 -17.91 11.94 -13.46
C THR A 18 -17.20 13.15 -14.02
N ILE A 19 -17.94 14.19 -14.42
CA ILE A 19 -17.36 15.46 -14.89
C ILE A 19 -16.54 16.14 -13.77
N LYS A 20 -17.10 16.26 -12.56
CA LYS A 20 -16.34 16.80 -11.41
C LYS A 20 -15.06 16.04 -11.13
N PHE A 21 -15.12 14.70 -11.16
CA PHE A 21 -13.96 13.85 -10.96
C PHE A 21 -12.87 14.11 -12.02
N ILE A 22 -13.25 14.11 -13.30
CA ILE A 22 -12.33 14.38 -14.43
C ILE A 22 -11.72 15.79 -14.31
N CYS A 23 -12.53 16.80 -14.00
CA CYS A 23 -12.05 18.16 -13.82
C CYS A 23 -11.04 18.26 -12.65
N ARG A 24 -11.33 17.65 -11.51
CA ARG A 24 -10.42 17.66 -10.34
C ARG A 24 -9.10 16.96 -10.66
N CYS A 25 -9.15 15.79 -11.31
CA CYS A 25 -7.94 15.08 -11.73
C CYS A 25 -7.13 15.87 -12.78
N GLY A 26 -7.81 16.47 -13.76
CA GLY A 26 -7.18 17.28 -14.80
C GLY A 26 -6.53 18.54 -14.24
N LEU A 27 -7.21 19.28 -13.38
CA LEU A 27 -6.67 20.47 -12.71
C LEU A 27 -5.48 20.11 -11.81
N GLY A 28 -5.57 19.02 -11.03
CA GLY A 28 -4.48 18.55 -10.20
C GLY A 28 -3.24 18.17 -11.02
N MET A 29 -3.44 17.53 -12.17
CA MET A 29 -2.33 17.17 -13.07
C MET A 29 -1.74 18.40 -13.72
N ALA A 30 -2.56 19.32 -14.22
CA ALA A 30 -2.10 20.57 -14.83
C ALA A 30 -1.29 21.42 -13.83
N PHE A 31 -1.77 21.53 -12.58
CA PHE A 31 -1.05 22.21 -11.52
C PHE A 31 0.32 21.56 -11.22
N ASN A 32 0.39 20.24 -11.12
CA ASN A 32 1.66 19.53 -10.88
C ASN A 32 2.65 19.73 -12.04
N ILE A 33 2.17 19.70 -13.28
CA ILE A 33 3.02 19.94 -14.48
C ILE A 33 3.53 21.39 -14.47
N TRP A 34 2.65 22.36 -14.23
CA TRP A 34 3.02 23.76 -14.11
C TRP A 34 4.07 23.99 -13.01
N LEU A 35 3.85 23.43 -11.83
CA LEU A 35 4.80 23.53 -10.71
C LEU A 35 6.14 22.87 -11.05
N CYS A 36 6.12 21.72 -11.69
CA CYS A 36 7.33 21.06 -12.17
C CYS A 36 8.10 21.96 -13.15
N MET A 37 7.44 22.55 -14.14
CA MET A 37 8.07 23.48 -15.09
C MET A 37 8.68 24.70 -14.38
N ALA A 38 7.95 25.27 -13.42
CA ALA A 38 8.40 26.43 -12.64
C ALA A 38 9.67 26.12 -11.80
N ILE A 39 9.76 24.94 -11.22
CA ILE A 39 10.89 24.54 -10.35
C ILE A 39 12.09 24.05 -11.19
N THR A 40 11.86 23.22 -12.20
CA THR A 40 12.93 22.56 -12.96
C THR A 40 13.43 23.37 -14.15
N GLY A 41 12.67 24.39 -14.55
CA GLY A 41 12.99 25.20 -15.75
C GLY A 41 12.70 24.50 -17.08
N TYR A 42 11.97 23.36 -17.08
CA TYR A 42 11.58 22.73 -18.36
C TYR A 42 10.71 23.66 -19.21
N SER A 43 11.10 23.85 -20.45
CA SER A 43 10.43 24.74 -21.41
C SER A 43 9.19 24.11 -22.06
N THR A 44 9.06 22.78 -22.00
CA THR A 44 7.95 22.06 -22.65
C THR A 44 7.15 21.24 -21.65
N VAL A 45 5.83 21.25 -21.82
CA VAL A 45 4.89 20.42 -21.02
C VAL A 45 5.25 18.94 -21.13
N LEU A 46 5.69 18.48 -22.31
CA LEU A 46 6.04 17.08 -22.52
C LEU A 46 7.21 16.65 -21.64
N ASN A 47 8.28 17.44 -21.58
CA ASN A 47 9.46 17.12 -20.76
C ASN A 47 9.11 17.12 -19.27
N ALA A 48 8.33 18.08 -18.81
CA ALA A 48 7.85 18.12 -17.43
C ALA A 48 6.95 16.93 -17.11
N ALA A 49 6.07 16.54 -18.02
CA ALA A 49 5.23 15.36 -17.86
C ALA A 49 6.05 14.06 -17.79
N ILE A 50 6.99 13.85 -18.72
CA ILE A 50 7.88 12.68 -18.70
C ILE A 50 8.67 12.61 -17.39
N PHE A 51 9.25 13.72 -16.94
CA PHE A 51 9.96 13.79 -15.67
C PHE A 51 9.07 13.41 -14.48
N LEU A 52 7.89 14.02 -14.38
CA LEU A 52 6.93 13.75 -13.30
C LEU A 52 6.47 12.29 -13.29
N PHE A 53 6.12 11.73 -14.45
CA PHE A 53 5.69 10.33 -14.53
C PHE A 53 6.82 9.37 -14.21
N SER A 54 8.04 9.64 -14.67
CA SER A 54 9.21 8.81 -14.35
C SER A 54 9.54 8.85 -12.88
N PHE A 55 9.58 10.03 -12.27
CA PHE A 55 9.82 10.19 -10.85
C PHE A 55 8.76 9.49 -10.00
N ARG A 56 7.47 9.69 -10.34
CA ARG A 56 6.36 9.01 -9.66
C ARG A 56 6.39 7.50 -9.86
N ALA A 57 6.78 7.00 -11.03
CA ALA A 57 6.90 5.57 -11.27
C ALA A 57 7.93 4.93 -10.33
N VAL A 58 9.10 5.55 -10.15
CA VAL A 58 10.14 5.05 -9.25
C VAL A 58 9.66 5.02 -7.80
N THR A 59 9.06 6.11 -7.31
CA THR A 59 8.57 6.19 -5.92
C THR A 59 7.38 5.26 -5.67
N MET A 60 6.44 5.16 -6.62
CA MET A 60 5.29 4.28 -6.52
C MET A 60 5.66 2.81 -6.58
N LEU A 61 6.68 2.45 -7.36
CA LEU A 61 7.15 1.07 -7.43
C LEU A 61 7.62 0.58 -6.06
N SER A 62 8.41 1.37 -5.37
CA SER A 62 8.88 1.06 -4.01
C SER A 62 7.71 0.92 -3.02
N TYR A 63 6.77 1.85 -3.06
CA TYR A 63 5.59 1.83 -2.19
C TYR A 63 4.70 0.60 -2.44
N ILE A 64 4.43 0.27 -3.70
CA ILE A 64 3.61 -0.89 -4.09
C ILE A 64 4.30 -2.19 -3.65
N HIS A 65 5.60 -2.32 -3.86
CA HIS A 65 6.35 -3.51 -3.45
C HIS A 65 6.29 -3.73 -1.93
N ILE A 66 6.47 -2.68 -1.14
CA ILE A 66 6.38 -2.78 0.32
C ILE A 66 5.00 -3.29 0.73
N ASN A 67 3.93 -2.68 0.22
CA ASN A 67 2.56 -3.09 0.53
C ASN A 67 2.27 -4.54 0.11
N ILE A 68 2.65 -4.91 -1.11
CA ILE A 68 2.44 -6.26 -1.62
C ILE A 68 3.18 -7.28 -0.74
N PHE A 69 4.43 -7.01 -0.38
CA PHE A 69 5.26 -7.96 0.37
C PHE A 69 4.77 -8.21 1.79
N GLN A 70 3.98 -7.32 2.35
CA GLN A 70 3.41 -7.47 3.68
C GLN A 70 2.11 -8.30 3.71
N HIS A 71 1.51 -8.56 2.56
CA HIS A 71 0.25 -9.29 2.45
C HIS A 71 0.33 -10.52 1.54
N ILE A 72 1.14 -10.48 0.49
CA ILE A 72 1.16 -11.53 -0.53
C ILE A 72 1.63 -12.88 0.03
N GLY A 73 0.95 -13.97 -0.37
CA GLY A 73 1.28 -15.30 0.11
C GLY A 73 0.91 -15.56 1.57
N LEU A 74 0.16 -14.66 2.19
CA LEU A 74 -0.47 -14.85 3.50
C LEU A 74 -1.97 -15.14 3.33
N PRO A 75 -2.63 -15.76 4.33
CA PRO A 75 -4.06 -16.04 4.27
C PRO A 75 -4.89 -14.77 4.02
N MET A 76 -5.74 -14.84 3.02
CA MET A 76 -6.72 -13.78 2.71
C MET A 76 -8.13 -14.31 2.99
N TYR A 77 -8.99 -13.45 3.50
CA TYR A 77 -10.32 -13.84 3.95
C TYR A 77 -11.41 -13.15 3.15
N THR A 78 -12.49 -13.87 2.88
CA THR A 78 -13.70 -13.31 2.28
C THR A 78 -14.59 -12.68 3.35
N LEU A 79 -15.59 -11.91 2.95
CA LEU A 79 -16.59 -11.35 3.88
C LEU A 79 -17.32 -12.43 4.70
N LYS A 80 -17.52 -13.61 4.11
CA LYS A 80 -18.25 -14.72 4.76
C LYS A 80 -17.41 -15.46 5.79
N ASP A 81 -16.10 -15.60 5.51
CA ASP A 81 -15.18 -16.42 6.31
C ASP A 81 -14.20 -15.57 7.10
N ARG A 82 -14.57 -14.32 7.37
CA ARG A 82 -13.71 -13.37 8.06
C ARG A 82 -13.62 -13.68 9.56
N PRO A 83 -12.43 -14.03 10.08
CA PRO A 83 -12.23 -14.21 11.50
C PRO A 83 -12.24 -12.87 12.26
N ARG A 84 -12.12 -12.91 13.59
CA ARG A 84 -11.95 -11.69 14.39
C ARG A 84 -10.70 -10.92 13.91
N LYS A 85 -10.79 -9.59 13.94
CA LYS A 85 -9.74 -8.70 13.41
C LYS A 85 -8.33 -9.04 13.90
N ILE A 86 -8.18 -9.36 15.19
CA ILE A 86 -6.87 -9.68 15.75
C ILE A 86 -6.26 -10.94 15.12
N TYR A 87 -7.06 -11.99 14.92
CA TYR A 87 -6.62 -13.22 14.26
C TYR A 87 -6.32 -12.98 12.78
N GLN A 88 -7.16 -12.19 12.11
CA GLN A 88 -6.93 -11.81 10.71
C GLN A 88 -5.60 -11.08 10.53
N MET A 89 -5.27 -10.13 11.44
CA MET A 89 -4.01 -9.38 11.38
C MET A 89 -2.80 -10.23 11.78
N SER A 90 -2.99 -11.17 12.69
CA SER A 90 -1.96 -12.13 13.10
C SER A 90 -1.52 -13.04 11.94
N THR A 91 -2.45 -13.49 11.10
CA THR A 91 -2.18 -14.46 10.02
C THR A 91 -1.99 -13.84 8.65
N GLY A 92 -2.71 -12.75 8.35
CA GLY A 92 -2.80 -12.17 7.00
C GLY A 92 -1.92 -10.94 6.77
N VAL A 93 -1.15 -10.52 7.78
CA VAL A 93 -0.26 -9.35 7.70
C VAL A 93 1.09 -9.68 8.29
N LEU A 94 2.15 -9.08 7.78
CA LEU A 94 3.49 -9.18 8.36
C LEU A 94 4.18 -7.82 8.44
N ASN A 95 5.09 -7.70 9.40
CA ASN A 95 6.02 -6.60 9.51
C ASN A 95 7.29 -6.91 8.70
N LEU A 96 7.80 -5.93 7.96
CA LEU A 96 9.14 -6.01 7.40
C LEU A 96 10.16 -5.58 8.47
N ASN A 97 11.38 -6.12 8.38
CA ASN A 97 12.43 -5.73 9.33
C ASN A 97 12.78 -4.25 9.17
N SER A 98 13.04 -3.57 10.28
CA SER A 98 13.46 -2.16 10.28
C SER A 98 14.66 -1.92 9.36
N ASN A 99 14.56 -0.87 8.56
CA ASN A 99 15.63 -0.37 7.71
C ASN A 99 15.60 1.15 7.73
N VAL A 100 16.70 1.77 8.12
CA VAL A 100 16.80 3.22 8.31
C VAL A 100 16.33 4.03 7.10
N LEU A 101 16.65 3.58 5.89
CA LEU A 101 16.26 4.26 4.66
C LEU A 101 14.74 4.15 4.41
N HIS A 102 14.19 2.95 4.57
CA HIS A 102 12.76 2.72 4.32
C HIS A 102 11.90 3.36 5.41
N ASP A 103 12.32 3.26 6.68
CA ASP A 103 11.62 3.88 7.81
C ASP A 103 11.60 5.42 7.67
N TRP A 104 12.69 6.01 7.15
CA TRP A 104 12.76 7.44 6.87
C TRP A 104 11.89 7.87 5.67
N LEU A 105 11.85 7.06 4.60
CA LEU A 105 11.09 7.39 3.37
C LEU A 105 9.59 7.17 3.53
N PHE A 106 9.18 6.11 4.23
CA PHE A 106 7.80 5.62 4.25
C PHE A 106 7.15 5.64 5.64
N GLY A 107 7.93 5.89 6.67
CA GLY A 107 7.50 5.80 8.07
C GLY A 107 7.43 4.36 8.59
N HIS A 108 7.35 4.26 9.91
CA HIS A 108 7.34 2.95 10.60
C HIS A 108 6.05 2.17 10.37
N THR A 109 4.92 2.85 10.23
CA THR A 109 3.60 2.24 10.01
C THR A 109 3.52 1.45 8.72
N LEU A 110 4.17 1.93 7.65
CA LEU A 110 4.13 1.28 6.35
C LEU A 110 5.19 0.20 6.17
N PHE A 111 6.19 0.13 7.03
CA PHE A 111 7.29 -0.82 6.87
C PHE A 111 7.43 -1.74 8.07
N TYR A 112 7.77 -1.18 9.22
CA TYR A 112 8.20 -1.90 10.40
C TYR A 112 7.07 -2.27 11.37
N CYS A 113 5.97 -1.52 11.36
CA CYS A 113 4.85 -1.64 12.29
C CYS A 113 3.51 -1.84 11.57
N HIS A 114 3.50 -2.65 10.51
CA HIS A 114 2.33 -2.78 9.65
C HIS A 114 1.18 -3.57 10.30
N ILE A 115 1.50 -4.59 11.10
CA ILE A 115 0.52 -5.33 11.89
C ILE A 115 -0.18 -4.37 12.89
N GLU A 116 0.61 -3.57 13.60
CA GLU A 116 0.12 -2.60 14.57
C GLU A 116 -0.73 -1.51 13.89
N HIS A 117 -0.30 -1.07 12.70
CA HIS A 117 -1.08 -0.13 11.91
C HIS A 117 -2.46 -0.69 11.53
N HIS A 118 -2.53 -1.93 11.08
CA HIS A 118 -3.81 -2.56 10.77
C HIS A 118 -4.70 -2.79 12.00
N LEU A 119 -4.11 -3.06 13.17
CA LEU A 119 -4.86 -3.17 14.42
C LEU A 119 -5.39 -1.80 14.89
N PHE A 120 -4.57 -0.76 14.78
CA PHE A 120 -4.82 0.58 15.29
C PHE A 120 -4.59 1.67 14.22
N PRO A 121 -5.41 1.70 13.16
CA PRO A 121 -5.15 2.55 11.97
C PRO A 121 -5.24 4.06 12.25
N THR A 122 -5.78 4.47 13.37
CA THR A 122 -5.92 5.87 13.77
C THR A 122 -4.73 6.40 14.58
N LEU A 123 -3.80 5.54 14.98
CA LEU A 123 -2.62 5.97 15.71
C LEU A 123 -1.58 6.60 14.76
N SER A 124 -0.89 7.61 15.27
CA SER A 124 0.23 8.21 14.55
C SER A 124 1.44 7.26 14.49
N ASP A 125 2.31 7.47 13.51
CA ASP A 125 3.50 6.65 13.27
C ASP A 125 4.35 6.43 14.54
N ASN A 126 4.63 7.49 15.29
CA ASN A 126 5.40 7.42 16.54
C ASN A 126 4.66 6.64 17.65
N MET A 127 3.34 6.69 17.67
CA MET A 127 2.55 5.95 18.67
C MET A 127 2.50 4.46 18.34
N VAL A 128 2.37 4.12 17.06
CA VAL A 128 2.40 2.73 16.59
C VAL A 128 3.75 2.09 16.94
N LEU A 129 4.85 2.81 16.74
CA LEU A 129 6.18 2.34 17.14
C LEU A 129 6.29 2.08 18.65
N LYS A 130 5.70 2.94 19.48
CA LYS A 130 5.71 2.78 20.95
C LYS A 130 4.90 1.58 21.42
N ILE A 131 3.76 1.30 20.79
CA ILE A 131 2.89 0.16 21.22
C ILE A 131 3.39 -1.18 20.63
N ARG A 132 4.26 -1.19 19.65
CA ARG A 132 4.74 -2.40 18.98
C ARG A 132 5.23 -3.48 19.96
N PRO A 133 6.10 -3.21 20.95
CA PRO A 133 6.53 -4.24 21.90
C PRO A 133 5.38 -4.84 22.71
N LEU A 134 4.37 -4.03 23.06
CA LEU A 134 3.18 -4.49 23.77
C LEU A 134 2.31 -5.40 22.89
N VAL A 135 2.10 -5.02 21.63
CA VAL A 135 1.35 -5.82 20.64
C VAL A 135 2.05 -7.15 20.40
N LYS A 136 3.37 -7.13 20.19
CA LYS A 136 4.15 -8.34 20.01
C LYS A 136 4.06 -9.27 21.19
N GLN A 137 4.25 -8.76 22.40
CA GLN A 137 4.13 -9.54 23.63
C GLN A 137 2.73 -10.12 23.78
N PHE A 138 1.69 -9.30 23.59
CA PHE A 138 0.30 -9.76 23.67
C PHE A 138 0.01 -10.91 22.69
N MET A 139 0.48 -10.79 21.45
CA MET A 139 0.29 -11.85 20.45
C MET A 139 0.98 -13.16 20.88
N LEU A 140 2.21 -13.09 21.36
CA LEU A 140 2.96 -14.25 21.83
C LEU A 140 2.30 -14.90 23.06
N ASP A 141 1.83 -14.11 24.01
CA ASP A 141 1.17 -14.62 25.24
C ASP A 141 -0.18 -15.32 24.95
N HIS A 142 -0.77 -15.06 23.77
CA HIS A 142 -2.05 -15.64 23.36
C HIS A 142 -1.92 -16.63 22.19
N ASP A 143 -0.72 -17.15 21.95
CA ASP A 143 -0.42 -18.09 20.84
C ASP A 143 -0.84 -17.59 19.46
N LEU A 144 -0.81 -16.26 19.25
CA LEU A 144 -1.07 -15.63 17.96
C LEU A 144 0.24 -15.47 17.19
N LEU A 145 0.17 -15.65 15.88
CA LEU A 145 1.33 -15.46 15.01
C LEU A 145 1.70 -13.97 14.96
N TYR A 146 3.00 -13.69 15.06
CA TYR A 146 3.56 -12.36 14.84
C TYR A 146 4.66 -12.45 13.79
N HIS A 147 4.30 -12.18 12.54
CA HIS A 147 5.19 -12.36 11.40
C HIS A 147 6.13 -11.17 11.22
N GLU A 148 7.43 -11.46 11.24
CA GLU A 148 8.48 -10.50 10.89
C GLU A 148 9.40 -11.15 9.84
N ARG A 149 9.66 -10.46 8.72
CA ARG A 149 10.53 -10.97 7.67
C ARG A 149 11.39 -9.86 7.05
N PRO A 150 12.60 -10.19 6.61
CA PRO A 150 13.43 -9.27 5.83
C PRO A 150 12.80 -8.94 4.48
N TYR A 151 12.98 -7.70 4.01
CA TYR A 151 12.50 -7.27 2.71
C TYR A 151 13.02 -8.15 1.55
N MET A 152 14.32 -8.47 1.57
CA MET A 152 14.92 -9.28 0.50
C MET A 152 14.40 -10.72 0.45
N GLU A 153 14.07 -11.31 1.58
CA GLU A 153 13.41 -12.62 1.65
C GLU A 153 12.02 -12.57 0.98
N ARG A 154 11.27 -11.50 1.25
CA ARG A 154 9.94 -11.29 0.66
C ARG A 154 10.02 -11.00 -0.84
N LEU A 155 10.99 -10.22 -1.28
CA LEU A 155 11.27 -9.97 -2.69
C LEU A 155 11.57 -11.29 -3.42
N TRP A 156 12.45 -12.10 -2.85
CA TRP A 156 12.81 -13.39 -3.44
C TRP A 156 11.62 -14.35 -3.51
N HIS A 157 10.88 -14.48 -2.43
CA HIS A 157 9.64 -15.25 -2.39
C HIS A 157 8.64 -14.80 -3.45
N PHE A 158 8.48 -13.50 -3.65
CA PHE A 158 7.61 -12.94 -4.68
C PHE A 158 8.08 -13.32 -6.10
N VAL A 159 9.38 -13.24 -6.38
CA VAL A 159 9.95 -13.59 -7.69
C VAL A 159 9.80 -15.09 -7.96
N GLU A 160 10.13 -15.94 -7.00
CA GLU A 160 10.01 -17.41 -7.15
C GLU A 160 8.57 -17.86 -7.32
N LYS A 161 7.64 -17.23 -6.62
CA LYS A 161 6.22 -17.61 -6.60
C LYS A 161 5.33 -16.72 -7.46
N TYR A 162 5.91 -15.90 -8.35
CA TYR A 162 5.18 -14.91 -9.12
C TYR A 162 3.97 -15.48 -9.86
N ASP A 163 4.14 -16.62 -10.52
CA ASP A 163 3.06 -17.27 -11.28
C ASP A 163 1.90 -17.71 -10.37
N GLU A 164 2.22 -18.25 -9.20
CA GLU A 164 1.22 -18.68 -8.22
C GLU A 164 0.52 -17.47 -7.56
N LEU A 165 1.30 -16.48 -7.15
CA LEU A 165 0.82 -15.34 -6.36
C LEU A 165 0.11 -14.27 -7.19
N MET A 166 0.47 -14.11 -8.46
CA MET A 166 -0.03 -13.02 -9.31
C MET A 166 -0.86 -13.52 -10.50
N VAL A 167 -0.48 -14.62 -11.13
CA VAL A 167 -1.14 -15.09 -12.35
C VAL A 167 -2.30 -16.01 -12.02
N LYS A 168 -2.12 -16.93 -11.08
CA LYS A 168 -3.14 -17.91 -10.66
C LYS A 168 -3.96 -17.48 -9.45
N ALA A 169 -3.61 -16.35 -8.83
CA ALA A 169 -4.34 -15.85 -7.68
C ALA A 169 -5.79 -15.49 -8.04
N PRO A 170 -6.76 -15.77 -7.16
CA PRO A 170 -8.12 -15.32 -7.37
C PRO A 170 -8.18 -13.77 -7.33
N PRO A 171 -9.20 -13.17 -7.99
CA PRO A 171 -9.34 -11.72 -8.01
C PRO A 171 -9.37 -11.14 -6.59
N PHE A 172 -8.49 -10.19 -6.29
CA PHE A 172 -8.37 -9.56 -4.96
C PHE A 172 -9.66 -8.86 -4.49
N THR A 173 -10.57 -8.55 -5.42
CA THR A 173 -11.90 -7.99 -5.11
C THR A 173 -12.80 -8.92 -4.28
N HIS A 174 -12.46 -10.20 -4.21
CA HIS A 174 -13.17 -11.17 -3.39
C HIS A 174 -12.73 -11.16 -1.91
N PHE A 175 -11.62 -10.51 -1.61
CA PHE A 175 -11.03 -10.51 -0.28
C PHE A 175 -11.20 -9.16 0.42
N VAL A 176 -11.34 -9.20 1.74
CA VAL A 176 -11.42 -8.02 2.61
C VAL A 176 -10.20 -7.93 3.51
N GLY A 177 -9.82 -6.71 3.83
CA GLY A 177 -8.77 -6.44 4.82
C GLY A 177 -7.39 -6.15 4.23
N LEU A 178 -7.33 -5.86 2.94
CA LEU A 178 -6.15 -5.30 2.27
C LEU A 178 -6.15 -3.74 2.31
N GLN A 179 -7.00 -3.16 3.17
CA GLN A 179 -7.10 -1.71 3.34
C GLN A 179 -6.50 -1.30 4.67
#